data_0fadd0da6eddcb8e3eeeb8be6ed8979d
#
_entry.id   0fadd0da6eddcb8e3eeeb8be6ed8979d
#
_cell.length_a   1.000
_cell.length_b   1.000
_cell.length_c   1.000
_cell.angle_alpha   90.00
_cell.angle_beta   90.00
_cell.angle_gamma   90.00
#
_symmetry.space_group_name_H-M   'P 1'
#
loop_
_entity.id
_entity.type
_entity.pdbx_description
1 polymer ?
#
loop_
_entity_poly.entity_id
_entity_poly.type
_entity_poly.pdbx_seq_one_letter_code
_entity_poly.pdbx_strand_id
1 'polypeptide(L)'
;MDGTKIDRLWKDAGWRGALTVLMGSPQLSKDGRVWQHVDLDREEIRFAKILRDGTFSSGERTLIEIAASLFNQDVTVNLWGAFNRLDEQSTEVAIAAICNFARIRGLDNHFTNRDISQLNRNVRQR
;
A
#
# COMPACT_ATOMS: atom_id res chain seq x y z
N MET A 1 -18.82 3.56 -0.73
CA MET A 1 -18.33 2.17 -0.56
C MET A 1 -19.01 1.58 0.66
N ASP A 2 -19.43 0.32 0.57
CA ASP A 2 -20.10 -0.34 1.68
C ASP A 2 -19.08 -0.76 2.74
N GLY A 3 -19.18 -0.19 3.95
CA GLY A 3 -18.26 -0.50 5.04
C GLY A 3 -18.33 -1.95 5.51
N THR A 4 -19.50 -2.59 5.40
CA THR A 4 -19.67 -3.99 5.78
C THR A 4 -18.86 -4.91 4.86
N LYS A 5 -18.83 -4.63 3.55
CA LYS A 5 -18.02 -5.38 2.59
C LYS A 5 -16.54 -5.19 2.85
N ILE A 6 -16.13 -3.97 3.14
CA ILE A 6 -14.73 -3.66 3.46
C ILE A 6 -14.32 -4.40 4.73
N ASP A 7 -15.15 -4.38 5.77
CA ASP A 7 -14.87 -5.08 7.02
C ASP A 7 -14.64 -6.57 6.79
N ARG A 8 -15.46 -7.18 5.93
CA ARG A 8 -15.31 -8.60 5.56
C ARG A 8 -14.00 -8.85 4.83
N LEU A 9 -13.69 -8.02 3.83
CA LEU A 9 -12.49 -8.16 3.02
C LEU A 9 -11.22 -7.88 3.83
N TRP A 10 -11.32 -7.03 4.84
CA TRP A 10 -10.20 -6.68 5.71
C TRP A 10 -9.62 -7.88 6.46
N LYS A 11 -10.35 -8.97 6.54
CA LYS A 11 -9.87 -10.22 7.15
C LYS A 11 -8.80 -10.90 6.29
N ASP A 12 -8.78 -10.61 5.01
CA ASP A 12 -7.80 -11.14 4.06
C ASP A 12 -6.59 -10.21 3.98
N ALA A 13 -5.39 -10.78 4.12
CA ALA A 13 -4.15 -10.01 4.13
C ALA A 13 -3.94 -9.21 2.84
N GLY A 14 -4.19 -9.84 1.70
CA GLY A 14 -4.03 -9.19 0.40
C GLY A 14 -4.94 -7.98 0.25
N TRP A 15 -6.21 -8.11 0.66
CA TRP A 15 -7.15 -7.01 0.64
C TRP A 15 -6.74 -5.90 1.61
N ARG A 16 -6.27 -6.25 2.82
CA ARG A 16 -5.80 -5.24 3.78
C ARG A 16 -4.68 -4.39 3.20
N GLY A 17 -3.69 -5.04 2.62
CA GLY A 17 -2.57 -4.33 2.01
C GLY A 17 -2.99 -3.47 0.83
N ALA A 18 -3.75 -4.05 -0.11
CA ALA A 18 -4.20 -3.35 -1.30
C ALA A 18 -5.09 -2.16 -0.96
N LEU A 19 -6.10 -2.36 -0.10
CA LEU A 19 -7.01 -1.28 0.29
C LEU A 19 -6.29 -0.17 1.05
N THR A 20 -5.30 -0.52 1.87
CA THR A 20 -4.52 0.50 2.58
C THR A 20 -3.84 1.45 1.59
N VAL A 21 -3.26 0.92 0.52
CA VAL A 21 -2.66 1.75 -0.54
C VAL A 21 -3.72 2.57 -1.26
N LEU A 22 -4.76 1.90 -1.79
CA LEU A 22 -5.73 2.54 -2.66
C LEU A 22 -6.61 3.55 -1.93
N MET A 23 -6.91 3.33 -0.66
CA MET A 23 -7.69 4.25 0.16
C MET A 23 -6.83 5.27 0.89
N GLY A 24 -5.59 4.89 1.24
CA GLY A 24 -4.69 5.74 2.00
C GLY A 24 -3.98 6.80 1.19
N SER A 25 -3.80 6.58 -0.11
CA SER A 25 -3.23 7.58 -1.00
C SER A 25 -4.27 8.63 -1.34
N PRO A 26 -4.04 9.92 -1.04
CA PRO A 26 -5.01 10.97 -1.36
C PRO A 26 -5.35 11.03 -2.86
N GLN A 27 -4.38 10.77 -3.73
CA GLN A 27 -4.58 10.78 -5.17
C GLN A 27 -5.37 9.56 -5.63
N LEU A 28 -4.94 8.37 -5.21
CA LEU A 28 -5.56 7.12 -5.68
C LEU A 28 -6.96 6.92 -5.10
N SER A 29 -7.21 7.38 -3.88
CA SER A 29 -8.52 7.22 -3.23
C SER A 29 -9.65 7.89 -3.97
N LYS A 30 -9.35 8.89 -4.79
CA LYS A 30 -10.33 9.68 -5.54
C LYS A 30 -10.29 9.39 -7.04
N ASP A 31 -9.45 8.47 -7.49
CA ASP A 31 -9.19 8.25 -8.91
C ASP A 31 -10.13 7.18 -9.47
N GLY A 32 -11.08 7.60 -10.32
CA GLY A 32 -12.03 6.70 -10.98
C GLY A 32 -11.37 5.66 -11.87
N ARG A 33 -10.16 5.94 -12.40
CA ARG A 33 -9.42 4.98 -13.22
C ARG A 33 -8.97 3.78 -12.40
N VAL A 34 -8.84 3.95 -11.08
CA VAL A 34 -8.53 2.88 -10.15
C VAL A 34 -9.81 2.13 -9.77
N TRP A 35 -10.79 2.85 -9.26
CA TRP A 35 -11.96 2.25 -8.62
C TRP A 35 -12.91 1.56 -9.59
N GLN A 36 -12.91 1.92 -10.87
CA GLN A 36 -13.69 1.20 -11.88
C GLN A 36 -13.25 -0.27 -12.03
N HIS A 37 -12.04 -0.60 -11.60
CA HIS A 37 -11.50 -1.95 -11.68
C HIS A 37 -11.47 -2.67 -10.33
N VAL A 38 -12.10 -2.09 -9.31
CA VAL A 38 -12.24 -2.70 -7.98
C VAL A 38 -13.70 -3.17 -7.82
N ASP A 39 -13.89 -4.47 -7.69
CA ASP A 39 -15.21 -5.08 -7.51
C ASP A 39 -15.26 -5.76 -6.14
N LEU A 40 -15.93 -5.11 -5.18
CA LEU A 40 -16.03 -5.63 -3.82
C LEU A 40 -16.97 -6.84 -3.75
N ASP A 41 -17.97 -6.90 -4.61
CA ASP A 41 -18.92 -8.01 -4.62
C ASP A 41 -18.31 -9.31 -5.14
N ARG A 42 -17.49 -9.19 -6.19
CA ARG A 42 -16.77 -10.33 -6.76
C ARG A 42 -15.43 -10.56 -6.10
N GLU A 43 -15.04 -9.69 -5.20
CA GLU A 43 -13.75 -9.74 -4.50
C GLU A 43 -12.58 -9.74 -5.48
N GLU A 44 -12.61 -8.80 -6.42
CA GLU A 44 -11.60 -8.68 -7.46
C GLU A 44 -11.03 -7.27 -7.52
N ILE A 45 -9.71 -7.19 -7.74
CA ILE A 45 -9.04 -5.96 -8.15
C ILE A 45 -8.24 -6.30 -9.40
N ARG A 46 -8.56 -5.64 -10.52
CA ARG A 46 -7.92 -5.88 -11.80
C ARG A 46 -6.74 -4.95 -12.00
N PHE A 47 -5.66 -5.20 -11.29
CA PHE A 47 -4.47 -4.34 -11.29
C PHE A 47 -3.86 -4.15 -12.68
N ALA A 48 -3.82 -5.21 -13.49
CA ALA A 48 -3.29 -5.10 -14.85
C ALA A 48 -4.08 -4.10 -15.69
N LYS A 49 -5.41 -4.06 -15.51
CA LYS A 49 -6.27 -3.11 -16.21
C LYS A 49 -6.09 -1.69 -15.69
N ILE A 50 -5.94 -1.53 -14.38
CA ILE A 50 -5.67 -0.22 -13.78
C ILE A 50 -4.40 0.37 -14.42
N LEU A 51 -3.32 -0.39 -14.44
CA LEU A 51 -2.04 0.07 -14.97
C LEU A 51 -2.06 0.29 -16.48
N ARG A 52 -2.86 -0.49 -17.21
CA ARG A 52 -3.00 -0.34 -18.66
C ARG A 52 -3.84 0.88 -19.03
N ASP A 53 -4.97 1.06 -18.35
CA ASP A 53 -5.98 2.06 -18.74
C ASP A 53 -5.68 3.45 -18.18
N GLY A 54 -4.88 3.56 -17.15
CA GLY A 54 -4.56 4.83 -16.50
C GLY A 54 -3.16 5.34 -16.85
N THR A 55 -3.07 6.66 -16.95
CA THR A 55 -1.78 7.34 -17.05
C THR A 55 -1.47 7.91 -15.67
N PHE A 56 -0.55 7.27 -14.98
CA PHE A 56 -0.20 7.63 -13.61
C PHE A 56 1.20 8.23 -13.54
N SER A 57 1.42 9.09 -12.55
CA SER A 57 2.77 9.53 -12.23
C SER A 57 3.62 8.34 -11.79
N SER A 58 4.94 8.50 -11.82
CA SER A 58 5.87 7.47 -11.39
C SER A 58 5.56 6.97 -9.96
N GLY A 59 5.28 7.91 -9.04
CA GLY A 59 4.95 7.55 -7.66
C GLY A 59 3.61 6.84 -7.52
N GLU A 60 2.59 7.32 -8.20
CA GLU A 60 1.27 6.68 -8.20
C GLU A 60 1.35 5.26 -8.77
N ARG A 61 2.05 5.11 -9.90
CA ARG A 61 2.23 3.80 -10.52
C ARG A 61 2.96 2.85 -9.57
N THR A 62 3.99 3.33 -8.89
CA THR A 62 4.74 2.52 -7.93
C THR A 62 3.85 2.08 -6.77
N LEU A 63 2.99 2.95 -6.24
CA LEU A 63 2.03 2.59 -5.19
C LEU A 63 1.07 1.50 -5.67
N ILE A 64 0.56 1.62 -6.89
CA ILE A 64 -0.33 0.62 -7.47
C ILE A 64 0.38 -0.73 -7.61
N GLU A 65 1.63 -0.72 -8.03
CA GLU A 65 2.43 -1.95 -8.15
C GLU A 65 2.67 -2.60 -6.78
N ILE A 66 2.92 -1.80 -5.75
CA ILE A 66 3.05 -2.31 -4.37
C ILE A 66 1.74 -2.94 -3.92
N ALA A 67 0.61 -2.27 -4.15
CA ALA A 67 -0.70 -2.82 -3.83
C ALA A 67 -0.94 -4.16 -4.54
N ALA A 68 -0.58 -4.23 -5.82
CA ALA A 68 -0.72 -5.46 -6.60
C ALA A 68 0.13 -6.59 -6.02
N SER A 69 1.36 -6.30 -5.59
CA SER A 69 2.25 -7.30 -5.02
C SER A 69 1.77 -7.83 -3.67
N LEU A 70 1.11 -6.99 -2.89
CA LEU A 70 0.50 -7.41 -1.62
C LEU A 70 -0.77 -8.22 -1.84
N PHE A 71 -1.50 -7.92 -2.91
CA PHE A 71 -2.75 -8.59 -3.26
C PHE A 71 -2.52 -9.95 -3.92
N ASN A 72 -1.49 -10.05 -4.77
CA ASN A 72 -1.22 -11.24 -5.58
C ASN A 72 0.25 -11.64 -5.45
N GLN A 73 0.50 -12.83 -4.91
CA GLN A 73 1.86 -13.33 -4.69
C GLN A 73 2.69 -13.50 -5.97
N ASP A 74 2.03 -13.57 -7.11
CA ASP A 74 2.72 -13.72 -8.40
C ASP A 74 3.26 -12.39 -8.94
N VAL A 75 2.85 -11.27 -8.34
CA VAL A 75 3.36 -9.94 -8.70
C VAL A 75 4.53 -9.60 -7.79
N THR A 76 5.67 -9.26 -8.41
CA THR A 76 6.87 -8.91 -7.66
C THR A 76 7.23 -7.44 -7.85
N VAL A 77 7.82 -6.85 -6.81
CA VAL A 77 8.26 -5.46 -6.80
C VAL A 77 9.67 -5.41 -6.23
N ASN A 78 10.55 -4.67 -6.91
CA ASN A 78 11.86 -4.37 -6.37
C ASN A 78 11.72 -3.26 -5.32
N LEU A 79 11.94 -3.59 -4.06
CA LEU A 79 11.73 -2.63 -2.95
C LEU A 79 12.66 -1.42 -3.05
N TRP A 80 13.92 -1.64 -3.40
CA TRP A 80 14.88 -0.55 -3.50
C TRP A 80 14.42 0.49 -4.54
N GLY A 81 14.06 0.02 -5.73
CA GLY A 81 13.58 0.91 -6.80
C GLY A 81 12.26 1.57 -6.45
N ALA A 82 11.35 0.81 -5.83
CA ALA A 82 10.04 1.33 -5.44
C ALA A 82 10.18 2.49 -4.44
N PHE A 83 10.92 2.30 -3.35
CA PHE A 83 11.05 3.33 -2.32
C PHE A 83 11.89 4.52 -2.77
N ASN A 84 12.70 4.38 -3.82
CA ASN A 84 13.38 5.52 -4.43
C ASN A 84 12.44 6.43 -5.24
N ARG A 85 11.30 5.89 -5.70
CA ARG A 85 10.33 6.65 -6.52
C ARG A 85 9.24 7.30 -5.69
N LEU A 86 9.09 6.92 -4.43
CA LEU A 86 8.03 7.41 -3.57
C LEU A 86 8.47 8.67 -2.81
N ASP A 87 7.59 9.65 -2.73
CA ASP A 87 7.77 10.77 -1.82
C ASP A 87 7.49 10.32 -0.38
N GLU A 88 7.67 11.22 0.57
CA GLU A 88 7.50 10.91 1.99
C GLU A 88 6.10 10.40 2.30
N GLN A 89 5.07 11.08 1.80
CA GLN A 89 3.68 10.71 2.06
C GLN A 89 3.36 9.34 1.47
N SER A 90 3.77 9.09 0.23
CA SER A 90 3.54 7.81 -0.43
C SER A 90 4.32 6.67 0.24
N THR A 91 5.52 6.97 0.74
CA THR A 91 6.30 6.00 1.52
C THR A 91 5.55 5.60 2.79
N GLU A 92 4.96 6.55 3.50
CA GLU A 92 4.17 6.27 4.69
C GLU A 92 2.98 5.37 4.38
N VAL A 93 2.29 5.64 3.26
CA VAL A 93 1.17 4.81 2.81
C VAL A 93 1.64 3.38 2.52
N ALA A 94 2.75 3.23 1.81
CA ALA A 94 3.30 1.92 1.47
C ALA A 94 3.70 1.13 2.73
N ILE A 95 4.33 1.79 3.70
CA ILE A 95 4.71 1.15 4.97
C ILE A 95 3.47 0.74 5.75
N ALA A 96 2.46 1.60 5.82
CA ALA A 96 1.19 1.28 6.47
C ALA A 96 0.53 0.05 5.83
N ALA A 97 0.61 -0.06 4.50
CA ALA A 97 0.06 -1.20 3.77
C ALA A 97 0.77 -2.51 4.14
N ILE A 98 2.09 -2.47 4.24
CA ILE A 98 2.88 -3.63 4.66
C ILE A 98 2.52 -4.03 6.09
N CYS A 99 2.39 -3.07 6.99
CA CYS A 99 2.02 -3.33 8.38
C CYS A 99 0.62 -3.95 8.48
N ASN A 100 -0.34 -3.45 7.73
CA ASN A 100 -1.69 -3.99 7.72
C ASN A 100 -1.73 -5.38 7.09
N PHE A 101 -0.97 -5.60 6.04
CA PHE A 101 -0.84 -6.91 5.43
C PHE A 101 -0.32 -7.93 6.45
N ALA A 102 0.73 -7.58 7.18
CA ALA A 102 1.39 -8.46 8.15
C ALA A 102 0.70 -8.47 9.52
N ARG A 103 -0.37 -7.69 9.71
CA ARG A 103 -1.07 -7.52 10.99
C ARG A 103 -0.17 -7.02 12.12
N ILE A 104 0.78 -6.19 11.78
CA ILE A 104 1.56 -5.49 12.79
C ILE A 104 0.72 -4.28 13.22
N ARG A 105 0.10 -4.40 14.38
CA ARG A 105 -0.73 -3.34 14.94
C ARG A 105 0.15 -2.33 15.65
N GLY A 106 -0.13 -1.08 15.37
CA GLY A 106 0.50 -0.02 16.12
C GLY A 106 2.00 0.02 15.94
N LEU A 107 2.45 0.21 14.68
CA LEU A 107 3.85 0.47 14.43
C LEU A 107 4.34 1.60 15.34
N ASP A 108 3.45 2.55 15.64
CA ASP A 108 3.70 3.62 16.60
C ASP A 108 3.96 3.10 18.01
N ASN A 109 3.37 1.94 18.37
CA ASN A 109 3.59 1.31 19.66
C ASN A 109 4.87 0.48 19.71
N HIS A 110 5.36 0.04 18.53
CA HIS A 110 6.59 -0.75 18.43
C HIS A 110 7.80 0.13 18.14
N PHE A 111 7.61 1.17 17.31
CA PHE A 111 8.69 2.06 16.89
C PHE A 111 8.21 3.51 16.98
N THR A 112 8.54 4.16 18.08
CA THR A 112 8.29 5.60 18.25
C THR A 112 9.35 6.36 17.46
N ASN A 113 9.12 7.66 17.24
CA ASN A 113 10.14 8.53 16.62
C ASN A 113 11.46 8.47 17.39
N ARG A 114 11.37 8.31 18.71
CA ARG A 114 12.54 8.18 19.58
C ARG A 114 13.31 6.88 19.29
N ASP A 115 12.59 5.77 19.10
CA ASP A 115 13.21 4.48 18.82
C ASP A 115 13.90 4.48 17.47
N ILE A 116 13.27 5.08 16.46
CA ILE A 116 13.84 5.22 15.13
C ILE A 116 15.11 6.06 15.19
N SER A 117 15.08 7.17 15.93
CA SER A 117 16.24 8.03 16.11
C SER A 117 17.38 7.28 16.78
N GLN A 118 17.08 6.43 17.75
CA GLN A 118 18.07 5.61 18.45
C GLN A 118 18.70 4.59 17.50
N LEU A 119 17.90 3.93 16.67
CA LEU A 119 18.40 2.98 15.67
C LEU A 119 19.34 3.67 14.69
N ASN A 120 18.98 4.86 14.21
CA ASN A 120 19.81 5.63 13.30
C ASN A 120 21.15 6.01 13.92
N ARG A 121 21.16 6.39 15.20
CA ARG A 121 22.40 6.70 15.91
C ARG A 121 23.30 5.47 16.04
N ASN A 122 22.72 4.33 16.37
CA ASN A 122 23.47 3.08 16.50
C ASN A 122 24.11 2.67 15.16
N VAL A 123 23.41 2.83 14.06
CA VAL A 123 23.92 2.53 12.72
C VAL A 123 25.09 3.46 12.38
N ARG A 124 24.98 4.76 12.70
CA ARG A 124 26.02 5.73 12.40
C ARG A 124 27.30 5.55 13.21
N GLN A 125 27.20 4.93 14.38
CA GLN A 125 28.33 4.67 15.25
C GLN A 125 29.10 3.41 14.90
N ARG A 126 28.60 2.64 13.96
CA ARG A 126 29.29 1.45 13.46
C ARG A 126 30.21 1.85 12.31
#